data_a2bbf9fa84d6663d1c87bb48528a8702
#
_entry.id   a2bbf9fa84d6663d1c87bb48528a8702
#
_cell.length_a   1.000
_cell.length_b   1.000
_cell.length_c   1.000
_cell.angle_alpha   90.00
_cell.angle_beta   90.00
_cell.angle_gamma   90.00
#
_symmetry.space_group_name_H-M   'P 1'
#
loop_
_entity.id
_entity.type
_entity.pdbx_description
1 polymer ?
#
loop_
_entity_poly.entity_id
_entity_poly.type
_entity_poly.pdbx_seq_one_letter_code
_entity_poly.pdbx_strand_id
1 'polypeptide(L)'
;MSNGASRNIVVFGAGGRVGRAAVAEAVARGHRVTAVVRDPSKYGDLEGTSVALVRGDVTDPVSVASLAAGHDAAVNTSVRLDVSSEEYFTTAARALVTGLEEAGVRRLLTLGIATTLETEPGVRIMDAPGFPEEWRVFSQGHVAEFALLTAEAGPGLDWLMVVPPQDLNAEAEVTGGYRTAVGTVIDGAGRIAHADLARALLDEIEIPRHSRVQLAVSV
;
A
#
# COMPACT_ATOMS: atom_id res chain seq x y z
N MET A 1 -14.47 -9.21 17.88
CA MET A 1 -13.88 -10.42 17.26
C MET A 1 -14.46 -10.49 15.86
N SER A 2 -13.65 -10.16 14.84
CA SER A 2 -14.09 -10.22 13.45
C SER A 2 -14.26 -11.69 13.07
N ASN A 3 -15.48 -12.08 12.72
CA ASN A 3 -15.82 -13.43 12.30
C ASN A 3 -15.70 -13.57 10.76
N GLY A 4 -14.75 -12.83 10.17
CA GLY A 4 -14.43 -12.94 8.74
C GLY A 4 -13.68 -14.24 8.44
N ALA A 5 -13.92 -14.83 7.26
CA ALA A 5 -13.15 -15.97 6.80
C ALA A 5 -11.66 -15.60 6.71
N SER A 6 -10.77 -16.54 7.12
CA SER A 6 -9.33 -16.36 6.92
C SER A 6 -9.01 -16.16 5.44
N ARG A 7 -8.17 -15.17 5.12
CA ARG A 7 -7.73 -14.83 3.76
C ARG A 7 -6.25 -15.14 3.60
N ASN A 8 -5.85 -15.39 2.37
CA ASN A 8 -4.45 -15.44 1.96
C ASN A 8 -4.08 -14.06 1.39
N ILE A 9 -3.11 -13.39 1.98
CA ILE A 9 -2.71 -12.02 1.60
C ILE A 9 -1.24 -12.03 1.20
N VAL A 10 -0.92 -11.55 0.01
CA VAL A 10 0.47 -11.31 -0.38
C VAL A 10 0.85 -9.86 -0.07
N VAL A 11 1.99 -9.66 0.61
CA VAL A 11 2.48 -8.33 0.99
C VAL A 11 3.85 -8.09 0.34
N PHE A 12 3.89 -7.25 -0.68
CA PHE A 12 5.13 -6.76 -1.29
C PHE A 12 5.70 -5.62 -0.46
N GLY A 13 7.01 -5.62 -0.24
CA GLY A 13 7.66 -4.67 0.66
C GLY A 13 7.46 -5.01 2.15
N ALA A 14 7.20 -6.28 2.48
CA ALA A 14 6.92 -6.76 3.83
C ALA A 14 8.02 -6.44 4.85
N GLY A 15 9.27 -6.27 4.44
CA GLY A 15 10.39 -5.90 5.31
C GLY A 15 10.41 -4.43 5.75
N GLY A 16 9.64 -3.55 5.09
CA GLY A 16 9.52 -2.13 5.44
C GLY A 16 8.67 -1.90 6.69
N ARG A 17 8.69 -0.68 7.23
CA ARG A 17 7.96 -0.32 8.46
C ARG A 17 6.45 -0.59 8.33
N VAL A 18 5.82 -0.10 7.30
CA VAL A 18 4.38 -0.32 7.04
C VAL A 18 4.11 -1.76 6.67
N GLY A 19 4.98 -2.39 5.85
CA GLY A 19 4.84 -3.79 5.47
C GLY A 19 4.84 -4.72 6.67
N ARG A 20 5.75 -4.53 7.62
CA ARG A 20 5.79 -5.29 8.89
C ARG A 20 4.52 -5.10 9.70
N ALA A 21 4.01 -3.87 9.79
CA ALA A 21 2.76 -3.59 10.48
C ALA A 21 1.56 -4.27 9.81
N ALA A 22 1.51 -4.25 8.47
CA ALA A 22 0.46 -4.94 7.70
C ALA A 22 0.51 -6.47 7.89
N VAL A 23 1.71 -7.06 7.88
CA VAL A 23 1.90 -8.50 8.17
C VAL A 23 1.42 -8.82 9.58
N ALA A 24 1.84 -8.04 10.59
CA ALA A 24 1.45 -8.27 11.97
C ALA A 24 -0.06 -8.16 12.20
N GLU A 25 -0.71 -7.14 11.62
CA GLU A 25 -2.15 -6.94 11.73
C GLU A 25 -2.92 -8.06 11.01
N ALA A 26 -2.46 -8.49 9.82
CA ALA A 26 -3.08 -9.61 9.09
C ALA A 26 -3.03 -10.91 9.90
N VAL A 27 -1.89 -11.23 10.50
CA VAL A 27 -1.72 -12.40 11.37
C VAL A 27 -2.59 -12.30 12.62
N ALA A 28 -2.65 -11.12 13.27
CA ALA A 28 -3.48 -10.90 14.45
C ALA A 28 -4.98 -11.10 14.15
N ARG A 29 -5.42 -10.88 12.91
CA ARG A 29 -6.79 -11.15 12.44
C ARG A 29 -7.01 -12.60 11.97
N GLY A 30 -5.98 -13.44 12.00
CA GLY A 30 -6.08 -14.88 11.62
C GLY A 30 -5.94 -15.13 10.12
N HIS A 31 -5.37 -14.18 9.36
CA HIS A 31 -5.06 -14.37 7.94
C HIS A 31 -3.72 -15.11 7.78
N ARG A 32 -3.50 -15.65 6.59
CA ARG A 32 -2.22 -16.19 6.14
C ARG A 32 -1.53 -15.18 5.25
N VAL A 33 -0.23 -14.98 5.44
CA VAL A 33 0.54 -13.96 4.74
C VAL A 33 1.70 -14.57 3.98
N THR A 34 1.84 -14.18 2.72
CA THR A 34 3.09 -14.34 1.97
C THR A 34 3.83 -13.00 2.01
N ALA A 35 4.87 -12.94 2.84
CA ALA A 35 5.70 -11.75 3.03
C ALA A 35 6.81 -11.73 1.97
N VAL A 36 6.67 -10.84 0.98
CA VAL A 36 7.60 -10.74 -0.14
C VAL A 36 8.64 -9.68 0.13
N VAL A 37 9.91 -10.10 0.06
CA VAL A 37 11.09 -9.24 0.22
C VAL A 37 12.14 -9.57 -0.84
N ARG A 38 13.04 -8.62 -1.16
CA ARG A 38 14.12 -8.86 -2.14
C ARG A 38 15.20 -9.82 -1.61
N ASP A 39 15.46 -9.78 -0.33
CA ASP A 39 16.50 -10.59 0.32
C ASP A 39 15.97 -11.16 1.66
N PRO A 40 15.40 -12.39 1.65
CA PRO A 40 14.84 -12.99 2.85
C PRO A 40 15.83 -13.16 4.00
N SER A 41 17.13 -13.28 3.70
CA SER A 41 18.16 -13.49 4.74
C SER A 41 18.21 -12.35 5.77
N LYS A 42 17.69 -11.17 5.43
CA LYS A 42 17.66 -9.99 6.30
C LYS A 42 16.41 -9.88 7.17
N TYR A 43 15.43 -10.76 6.97
CA TYR A 43 14.07 -10.61 7.52
C TYR A 43 13.54 -11.92 8.11
N GLY A 44 14.42 -12.82 8.55
CA GLY A 44 14.03 -14.10 9.16
C GLY A 44 13.09 -13.97 10.37
N ASP A 45 13.10 -12.80 11.03
CA ASP A 45 12.18 -12.46 12.12
C ASP A 45 10.71 -12.30 11.69
N LEU A 46 10.44 -12.18 10.38
CA LEU A 46 9.07 -12.16 9.85
C LEU A 46 8.48 -13.56 9.68
N GLU A 47 9.31 -14.60 9.61
CA GLU A 47 8.84 -15.96 9.38
C GLU A 47 8.06 -16.51 10.57
N GLY A 48 6.94 -17.20 10.30
CA GLY A 48 6.11 -17.74 11.37
C GLY A 48 5.05 -18.70 10.85
N THR A 49 4.27 -19.29 11.75
CA THR A 49 3.25 -20.31 11.41
C THR A 49 2.23 -19.82 10.37
N SER A 50 1.89 -18.53 10.38
CA SER A 50 0.94 -17.90 9.46
C SER A 50 1.63 -17.01 8.42
N VAL A 51 2.97 -16.95 8.40
CA VAL A 51 3.75 -16.10 7.50
C VAL A 51 4.77 -16.93 6.76
N ALA A 52 4.66 -16.96 5.44
CA ALA A 52 5.69 -17.49 4.54
C ALA A 52 6.55 -16.32 4.07
N LEU A 53 7.84 -16.31 4.41
CA LEU A 53 8.81 -15.33 3.94
C LEU A 53 9.41 -15.80 2.62
N VAL A 54 9.24 -15.01 1.56
CA VAL A 54 9.66 -15.39 0.21
C VAL A 54 10.45 -14.27 -0.49
N ARG A 55 11.34 -14.69 -1.39
CA ARG A 55 12.02 -13.74 -2.28
C ARG A 55 11.11 -13.37 -3.45
N GLY A 56 11.04 -12.07 -3.78
CA GLY A 56 10.34 -11.59 -4.97
C GLY A 56 10.70 -10.16 -5.33
N ASP A 57 10.32 -9.81 -6.55
CA ASP A 57 10.48 -8.46 -7.10
C ASP A 57 9.12 -7.95 -7.60
N VAL A 58 8.63 -6.88 -6.99
CA VAL A 58 7.36 -6.26 -7.34
C VAL A 58 7.39 -5.54 -8.70
N THR A 59 8.58 -5.31 -9.24
CA THR A 59 8.77 -4.70 -10.57
C THR A 59 8.79 -5.71 -11.72
N ASP A 60 8.73 -7.01 -11.40
CA ASP A 60 8.66 -8.10 -12.38
C ASP A 60 7.26 -8.73 -12.37
N PRO A 61 6.47 -8.61 -13.46
CA PRO A 61 5.13 -9.15 -13.53
C PRO A 61 5.07 -10.68 -13.38
N VAL A 62 6.09 -11.40 -13.83
CA VAL A 62 6.16 -12.87 -13.66
C VAL A 62 6.36 -13.23 -12.19
N SER A 63 7.22 -12.49 -11.47
CA SER A 63 7.39 -12.63 -10.03
C SER A 63 6.08 -12.33 -9.30
N VAL A 64 5.38 -11.25 -9.65
CA VAL A 64 4.09 -10.89 -9.05
C VAL A 64 3.05 -11.98 -9.29
N ALA A 65 2.87 -12.44 -10.53
CA ALA A 65 1.89 -13.47 -10.88
C ALA A 65 2.14 -14.78 -10.10
N SER A 66 3.38 -15.23 -10.08
CA SER A 66 3.77 -16.47 -9.39
C SER A 66 3.52 -16.39 -7.87
N LEU A 67 3.87 -15.26 -7.24
CA LEU A 67 3.77 -15.07 -5.79
C LEU A 67 2.35 -14.76 -5.33
N ALA A 68 1.53 -14.18 -6.19
CA ALA A 68 0.14 -13.84 -5.88
C ALA A 68 -0.85 -14.97 -6.18
N ALA A 69 -0.45 -16.03 -6.86
CA ALA A 69 -1.33 -17.15 -7.20
C ALA A 69 -1.98 -17.76 -5.95
N GLY A 70 -3.31 -17.88 -5.95
CA GLY A 70 -4.08 -18.42 -4.83
C GLY A 70 -4.27 -17.47 -3.64
N HIS A 71 -3.94 -16.19 -3.79
CA HIS A 71 -4.19 -15.17 -2.78
C HIS A 71 -5.51 -14.43 -3.05
N ASP A 72 -6.14 -13.95 -1.97
CA ASP A 72 -7.40 -13.20 -2.01
C ASP A 72 -7.16 -11.69 -2.23
N ALA A 73 -6.02 -11.20 -1.76
CA ALA A 73 -5.65 -9.79 -1.85
C ALA A 73 -4.13 -9.59 -1.89
N ALA A 74 -3.71 -8.47 -2.47
CA ALA A 74 -2.33 -8.01 -2.49
C ALA A 74 -2.20 -6.64 -1.80
N VAL A 75 -1.12 -6.45 -1.05
CA VAL A 75 -0.72 -5.18 -0.46
C VAL A 75 0.66 -4.82 -0.99
N ASN A 76 0.83 -3.61 -1.53
CA ASN A 76 2.12 -3.09 -1.92
C ASN A 76 2.54 -1.91 -1.03
N THR A 77 3.58 -2.12 -0.25
CA THR A 77 4.20 -1.08 0.61
C THR A 77 5.67 -0.84 0.23
N SER A 78 6.04 -1.29 -0.96
CA SER A 78 7.42 -1.25 -1.40
C SER A 78 7.82 0.14 -1.91
N VAL A 79 9.08 0.48 -1.71
CA VAL A 79 9.70 1.71 -2.21
C VAL A 79 11.18 1.46 -2.51
N ARG A 80 11.71 2.17 -3.48
CA ARG A 80 13.15 2.26 -3.76
C ARG A 80 13.55 3.71 -3.85
N LEU A 81 14.69 4.05 -3.24
CA LEU A 81 15.26 5.41 -3.24
C LEU A 81 16.57 5.50 -4.06
N ASP A 82 16.98 4.39 -4.65
CA ASP A 82 18.19 4.25 -5.46
C ASP A 82 17.92 4.33 -6.98
N VAL A 83 16.66 4.53 -7.34
CA VAL A 83 16.19 4.74 -8.71
C VAL A 83 15.20 5.90 -8.72
N SER A 84 14.86 6.42 -9.91
CA SER A 84 13.87 7.52 -10.00
C SER A 84 12.52 7.06 -9.47
N SER A 85 11.85 7.94 -8.73
CA SER A 85 10.53 7.68 -8.14
C SER A 85 9.51 7.29 -9.21
N GLU A 86 9.44 8.05 -10.30
CA GLU A 86 8.51 7.80 -11.40
C GLU A 86 8.77 6.44 -12.07
N GLU A 87 10.03 6.14 -12.38
CA GLU A 87 10.42 4.85 -12.95
C GLU A 87 10.01 3.69 -12.06
N TYR A 88 10.33 3.79 -10.75
CA TYR A 88 10.02 2.73 -9.81
C TYR A 88 8.53 2.49 -9.67
N PHE A 89 7.76 3.53 -9.35
CA PHE A 89 6.34 3.38 -9.07
C PHE A 89 5.53 2.98 -10.31
N THR A 90 5.86 3.49 -11.49
CA THR A 90 5.19 3.09 -12.73
C THR A 90 5.53 1.66 -13.14
N THR A 91 6.78 1.23 -12.98
CA THR A 91 7.18 -0.16 -13.26
C THR A 91 6.51 -1.13 -12.30
N ALA A 92 6.52 -0.83 -11.00
CA ALA A 92 5.87 -1.65 -9.99
C ALA A 92 4.34 -1.72 -10.20
N ALA A 93 3.69 -0.59 -10.47
CA ALA A 93 2.25 -0.55 -10.72
C ALA A 93 1.86 -1.38 -11.95
N ARG A 94 2.61 -1.27 -13.06
CA ARG A 94 2.35 -2.07 -14.26
C ARG A 94 2.57 -3.57 -14.02
N ALA A 95 3.63 -3.92 -13.30
CA ALA A 95 3.89 -5.31 -12.92
C ALA A 95 2.81 -5.87 -12.00
N LEU A 96 2.31 -5.07 -11.04
CA LEU A 96 1.21 -5.44 -10.18
C LEU A 96 -0.10 -5.63 -10.96
N VAL A 97 -0.47 -4.69 -11.84
CA VAL A 97 -1.67 -4.84 -12.68
C VAL A 97 -1.59 -6.13 -13.49
N THR A 98 -0.52 -6.31 -14.27
CA THR A 98 -0.35 -7.48 -15.14
C THR A 98 -0.31 -8.78 -14.34
N GLY A 99 0.53 -8.84 -13.30
CA GLY A 99 0.74 -10.07 -12.55
C GLY A 99 -0.45 -10.48 -11.67
N LEU A 100 -1.17 -9.52 -11.07
CA LEU A 100 -2.35 -9.81 -10.26
C LEU A 100 -3.54 -10.25 -11.11
N GLU A 101 -3.73 -9.65 -12.29
CA GLU A 101 -4.76 -10.09 -13.25
C GLU A 101 -4.48 -11.51 -13.75
N GLU A 102 -3.23 -11.84 -14.08
CA GLU A 102 -2.80 -13.19 -14.44
C GLU A 102 -3.02 -14.19 -13.29
N ALA A 103 -2.70 -13.80 -12.05
CA ALA A 103 -2.91 -14.62 -10.86
C ALA A 103 -4.38 -14.75 -10.45
N GLY A 104 -5.29 -13.96 -11.02
CA GLY A 104 -6.72 -13.92 -10.66
C GLY A 104 -6.99 -13.23 -9.32
N VAL A 105 -6.04 -12.45 -8.79
CA VAL A 105 -6.22 -11.63 -7.57
C VAL A 105 -7.00 -10.37 -7.91
N ARG A 106 -8.07 -10.13 -7.14
CA ARG A 106 -9.03 -9.06 -7.48
C ARG A 106 -8.91 -7.82 -6.60
N ARG A 107 -8.15 -7.86 -5.50
CA ARG A 107 -8.01 -6.73 -4.58
C ARG A 107 -6.55 -6.35 -4.43
N LEU A 108 -6.21 -5.10 -4.75
CA LEU A 108 -4.88 -4.50 -4.56
C LEU A 108 -5.00 -3.27 -3.68
N LEU A 109 -4.19 -3.20 -2.62
CA LEU A 109 -3.96 -1.98 -1.86
C LEU A 109 -2.52 -1.54 -2.07
N THR A 110 -2.32 -0.27 -2.42
CA THR A 110 -0.99 0.36 -2.53
C THR A 110 -0.90 1.57 -1.61
N LEU A 111 0.29 1.98 -1.26
CA LEU A 111 0.51 3.18 -0.46
C LEU A 111 0.82 4.37 -1.37
N GLY A 112 0.10 5.47 -1.14
CA GLY A 112 0.45 6.77 -1.66
C GLY A 112 1.13 7.65 -0.60
N ILE A 113 1.24 8.94 -0.90
CA ILE A 113 1.77 9.95 0.02
C ILE A 113 0.87 11.18 0.08
N ALA A 114 0.82 11.83 1.24
CA ALA A 114 -0.06 12.98 1.48
C ALA A 114 0.09 14.13 0.48
N THR A 115 1.28 14.33 -0.06
CA THR A 115 1.59 15.43 -0.98
C THR A 115 0.81 15.38 -2.30
N THR A 116 0.21 14.22 -2.63
CA THR A 116 -0.63 14.03 -3.82
C THR A 116 -2.11 14.32 -3.57
N LEU A 117 -2.52 14.49 -2.31
CA LEU A 117 -3.91 14.82 -1.94
C LEU A 117 -4.24 16.29 -2.24
N GLU A 118 -5.49 16.53 -2.58
CA GLU A 118 -6.00 17.89 -2.83
C GLU A 118 -6.29 18.63 -1.51
N THR A 119 -5.86 19.87 -1.44
CA THR A 119 -6.23 20.84 -0.40
C THR A 119 -7.48 21.63 -0.79
N GLU A 120 -7.62 21.87 -2.09
CA GLU A 120 -8.77 22.49 -2.75
C GLU A 120 -8.98 21.77 -4.09
N PRO A 121 -10.15 21.85 -4.72
CA PRO A 121 -10.40 21.17 -5.99
C PRO A 121 -9.32 21.47 -7.05
N GLY A 122 -8.59 20.44 -7.47
CA GLY A 122 -7.53 20.51 -8.46
C GLY A 122 -6.18 21.04 -7.96
N VAL A 123 -6.03 21.33 -6.66
CA VAL A 123 -4.78 21.85 -6.06
C VAL A 123 -4.26 20.85 -5.04
N ARG A 124 -3.15 20.19 -5.33
CA ARG A 124 -2.51 19.23 -4.41
C ARG A 124 -1.52 19.94 -3.47
N ILE A 125 -1.21 19.32 -2.35
CA ILE A 125 -0.17 19.82 -1.43
C ILE A 125 1.14 20.12 -2.19
N MET A 126 1.55 19.23 -3.10
CA MET A 126 2.78 19.39 -3.88
C MET A 126 2.76 20.54 -4.87
N ASP A 127 1.59 21.09 -5.20
CA ASP A 127 1.44 22.20 -6.14
C ASP A 127 1.54 23.57 -5.46
N ALA A 128 1.63 23.59 -4.11
CA ALA A 128 1.73 24.81 -3.34
C ALA A 128 2.99 25.62 -3.69
N PRO A 129 2.92 26.97 -3.70
CA PRO A 129 4.09 27.83 -3.86
C PRO A 129 5.17 27.52 -2.81
N GLY A 130 6.42 27.36 -3.25
CA GLY A 130 7.54 27.07 -2.36
C GLY A 130 7.66 25.63 -1.90
N PHE A 131 6.85 24.70 -2.42
CA PHE A 131 7.01 23.28 -2.13
C PHE A 131 8.39 22.79 -2.63
N PRO A 132 9.20 22.08 -1.79
CA PRO A 132 10.55 21.66 -2.13
C PRO A 132 10.58 20.78 -3.39
N GLU A 133 11.47 21.12 -4.33
CA GLU A 133 11.54 20.44 -5.64
C GLU A 133 11.91 18.96 -5.51
N GLU A 134 12.82 18.61 -4.62
CA GLU A 134 13.19 17.20 -4.36
C GLU A 134 12.01 16.35 -3.92
N TRP A 135 11.11 16.91 -3.11
CA TRP A 135 9.90 16.24 -2.68
C TRP A 135 8.83 16.22 -3.76
N ARG A 136 8.82 17.25 -4.61
CA ARG A 136 7.93 17.29 -5.79
C ARG A 136 8.27 16.16 -6.76
N VAL A 137 9.56 15.96 -7.06
CA VAL A 137 10.03 14.85 -7.92
C VAL A 137 9.62 13.49 -7.34
N PHE A 138 9.75 13.30 -6.02
CA PHE A 138 9.31 12.08 -5.38
C PHE A 138 7.78 11.90 -5.47
N SER A 139 7.03 12.97 -5.25
CA SER A 139 5.57 13.00 -5.31
C SER A 139 5.04 12.68 -6.72
N GLN A 140 5.71 13.14 -7.76
CA GLN A 140 5.37 12.88 -9.17
C GLN A 140 5.36 11.37 -9.48
N GLY A 141 6.23 10.59 -8.86
CA GLY A 141 6.19 9.14 -8.98
C GLY A 141 4.86 8.51 -8.52
N HIS A 142 4.32 8.96 -7.39
CA HIS A 142 3.00 8.50 -6.91
C HIS A 142 1.84 9.04 -7.76
N VAL A 143 1.97 10.24 -8.33
CA VAL A 143 0.98 10.75 -9.31
C VAL A 143 0.97 9.86 -10.55
N ALA A 144 2.15 9.49 -11.05
CA ALA A 144 2.26 8.59 -12.20
C ALA A 144 1.74 7.18 -11.90
N GLU A 145 2.02 6.64 -10.71
CA GLU A 145 1.45 5.38 -10.21
C GLU A 145 -0.09 5.41 -10.23
N PHE A 146 -0.68 6.45 -9.65
CA PHE A 146 -2.14 6.61 -9.61
C PHE A 146 -2.75 6.71 -11.00
N ALA A 147 -2.14 7.50 -11.88
CA ALA A 147 -2.58 7.64 -13.27
C ALA A 147 -2.51 6.31 -14.02
N LEU A 148 -1.44 5.53 -13.83
CA LEU A 148 -1.26 4.22 -14.43
C LEU A 148 -2.32 3.23 -13.94
N LEU A 149 -2.53 3.12 -12.63
CA LEU A 149 -3.56 2.25 -12.06
C LEU A 149 -4.95 2.61 -12.61
N THR A 150 -5.24 3.90 -12.75
CA THR A 150 -6.51 4.38 -13.31
C THR A 150 -6.69 3.99 -14.77
N ALA A 151 -5.62 4.08 -15.57
CA ALA A 151 -5.67 3.88 -17.01
C ALA A 151 -5.55 2.40 -17.40
N GLU A 152 -4.71 1.62 -16.72
CA GLU A 152 -4.33 0.29 -17.17
C GLU A 152 -5.00 -0.85 -16.37
N ALA A 153 -5.44 -0.63 -15.12
CA ALA A 153 -6.09 -1.69 -14.34
C ALA A 153 -7.46 -2.05 -14.96
N GLY A 154 -7.60 -3.31 -15.36
CA GLY A 154 -8.83 -3.85 -15.91
C GLY A 154 -10.00 -3.86 -14.91
N PRO A 155 -11.21 -4.12 -15.37
CA PRO A 155 -12.40 -4.11 -14.50
C PRO A 155 -12.38 -5.22 -13.43
N GLY A 156 -11.55 -6.23 -13.61
CA GLY A 156 -11.39 -7.35 -12.66
C GLY A 156 -10.50 -7.02 -11.45
N LEU A 157 -9.66 -5.98 -11.54
CA LEU A 157 -8.77 -5.58 -10.45
C LEU A 157 -9.35 -4.35 -9.72
N ASP A 158 -9.84 -4.57 -8.52
CA ASP A 158 -10.27 -3.54 -7.59
C ASP A 158 -9.06 -3.05 -6.78
N TRP A 159 -8.61 -1.83 -7.05
CA TRP A 159 -7.45 -1.25 -6.39
C TRP A 159 -7.80 -0.05 -5.51
N LEU A 160 -7.00 0.19 -4.49
CA LEU A 160 -7.11 1.32 -3.59
C LEU A 160 -5.72 1.85 -3.24
N MET A 161 -5.50 3.16 -3.40
CA MET A 161 -4.29 3.82 -2.93
C MET A 161 -4.55 4.44 -1.56
N VAL A 162 -4.02 3.84 -0.49
CA VAL A 162 -4.15 4.35 0.87
C VAL A 162 -3.06 5.37 1.14
N VAL A 163 -3.44 6.53 1.61
CA VAL A 163 -2.54 7.70 1.75
C VAL A 163 -2.47 8.11 3.22
N PRO A 164 -1.34 7.85 3.90
CA PRO A 164 -1.12 8.33 5.26
C PRO A 164 -0.83 9.84 5.28
N PRO A 165 -0.95 10.53 6.46
CA PRO A 165 -0.47 11.89 6.62
C PRO A 165 1.05 11.95 6.50
N GLN A 166 1.61 13.16 6.40
CA GLN A 166 3.06 13.36 6.27
C GLN A 166 3.84 12.79 7.48
N ASP A 167 3.28 12.89 8.68
CA ASP A 167 3.89 12.31 9.89
C ASP A 167 3.39 10.87 10.11
N LEU A 168 3.88 9.96 9.30
CA LEU A 168 3.73 8.52 9.49
C LEU A 168 4.83 8.03 10.43
N ASN A 169 4.48 7.73 11.69
CA ASN A 169 5.46 7.56 12.74
C ASN A 169 5.28 6.24 13.51
N ALA A 170 6.38 5.51 13.71
CA ALA A 170 6.40 4.26 14.47
C ALA A 170 6.17 4.49 15.99
N GLU A 171 6.54 5.68 16.49
CA GLU A 171 6.43 6.05 17.91
C GLU A 171 5.09 6.76 18.20
N ALA A 172 4.23 6.95 17.21
CA ALA A 172 2.90 7.50 17.44
C ALA A 172 2.07 6.54 18.31
N GLU A 173 1.25 7.12 19.16
CA GLU A 173 0.30 6.35 19.96
C GLU A 173 -0.67 5.59 19.02
N VAL A 174 -0.86 4.31 19.30
CA VAL A 174 -1.85 3.49 18.60
C VAL A 174 -3.22 3.79 19.18
N THR A 175 -4.06 4.45 18.41
CA THR A 175 -5.39 4.88 18.88
C THR A 175 -6.47 3.82 18.67
N GLY A 176 -6.23 2.88 17.77
CA GLY A 176 -7.19 1.85 17.40
C GLY A 176 -8.33 2.34 16.49
N GLY A 177 -8.29 3.60 16.05
CA GLY A 177 -9.26 4.22 15.16
C GLY A 177 -8.59 5.11 14.11
N TYR A 178 -9.36 5.47 13.09
CA TYR A 178 -8.89 6.39 12.04
C TYR A 178 -10.08 7.08 11.35
N ARG A 179 -9.80 8.21 10.70
CA ARG A 179 -10.71 8.95 9.82
C ARG A 179 -10.25 8.79 8.38
N THR A 180 -11.16 8.94 7.43
CA THR A 180 -10.85 8.84 6.00
C THR A 180 -11.44 10.00 5.21
N ALA A 181 -10.78 10.35 4.10
CA ALA A 181 -11.30 11.24 3.06
C ALA A 181 -10.85 10.74 1.68
N VAL A 182 -11.70 10.92 0.66
CA VAL A 182 -11.40 10.48 -0.70
C VAL A 182 -10.77 11.62 -1.48
N GLY A 183 -9.52 11.43 -1.94
CA GLY A 183 -8.80 12.34 -2.81
C GLY A 183 -8.32 13.65 -2.15
N THR A 184 -8.79 13.97 -0.95
CA THR A 184 -8.52 15.24 -0.28
C THR A 184 -7.81 15.03 1.06
N VAL A 185 -7.17 16.08 1.55
CA VAL A 185 -6.61 16.10 2.91
C VAL A 185 -7.73 15.98 3.95
N ILE A 186 -7.40 15.40 5.10
CA ILE A 186 -8.27 15.37 6.27
C ILE A 186 -7.95 16.58 7.15
N ASP A 187 -8.93 17.39 7.47
CA ASP A 187 -8.76 18.56 8.33
C ASP A 187 -8.22 18.12 9.71
N GLY A 188 -7.16 18.81 10.14
CA GLY A 188 -6.48 18.49 11.39
C GLY A 188 -5.73 17.15 11.37
N ALA A 189 -5.51 16.56 10.19
CA ALA A 189 -4.65 15.39 10.06
C ALA A 189 -3.23 15.74 10.52
N GLY A 190 -2.74 15.01 11.50
CA GLY A 190 -1.40 15.24 12.05
C GLY A 190 -0.52 14.03 11.84
N ARG A 191 -0.73 13.02 12.65
CA ARG A 191 0.14 11.86 12.78
C ARG A 191 -0.69 10.57 12.71
N ILE A 192 -0.06 9.48 12.24
CA ILE A 192 -0.65 8.13 12.34
C ILE A 192 0.42 7.11 12.69
N ALA A 193 0.08 6.17 13.55
CA ALA A 193 0.93 5.01 13.84
C ALA A 193 0.90 4.03 12.66
N HIS A 194 2.01 3.32 12.42
CA HIS A 194 2.02 2.24 11.41
C HIS A 194 0.95 1.18 11.68
N ALA A 195 0.64 0.90 12.95
CA ALA A 195 -0.39 -0.06 13.32
C ALA A 195 -1.81 0.41 12.97
N ASP A 196 -2.14 1.70 13.15
CA ASP A 196 -3.45 2.23 12.76
C ASP A 196 -3.59 2.30 11.23
N LEU A 197 -2.50 2.62 10.51
CA LEU A 197 -2.49 2.54 9.05
C LEU A 197 -2.66 1.09 8.56
N ALA A 198 -1.99 0.12 9.19
CA ALA A 198 -2.15 -1.29 8.88
C ALA A 198 -3.60 -1.76 9.13
N ARG A 199 -4.23 -1.29 10.22
CA ARG A 199 -5.64 -1.54 10.49
C ARG A 199 -6.53 -1.05 9.33
N ALA A 200 -6.31 0.17 8.84
CA ALA A 200 -7.07 0.71 7.70
C ALA A 200 -6.89 -0.14 6.42
N LEU A 201 -5.65 -0.60 6.16
CA LEU A 201 -5.37 -1.51 5.04
C LEU A 201 -6.17 -2.82 5.19
N LEU A 202 -6.14 -3.44 6.36
CA LEU A 202 -6.82 -4.72 6.58
C LEU A 202 -8.36 -4.58 6.59
N ASP A 203 -8.90 -3.47 7.11
CA ASP A 203 -10.34 -3.18 7.05
C ASP A 203 -10.83 -3.09 5.60
N GLU A 204 -10.04 -2.45 4.71
CA GLU A 204 -10.35 -2.34 3.27
C GLU A 204 -10.12 -3.66 2.49
N ILE A 205 -9.33 -4.60 3.04
CA ILE A 205 -9.25 -5.96 2.51
C ILE A 205 -10.46 -6.78 2.95
N GLU A 206 -10.81 -6.74 4.24
CA GLU A 206 -11.90 -7.56 4.79
C GLU A 206 -13.27 -7.08 4.32
N ILE A 207 -13.48 -5.76 4.30
CA ILE A 207 -14.74 -5.10 3.92
C ILE A 207 -14.42 -3.93 2.99
N PRO A 208 -14.24 -4.16 1.68
CA PRO A 208 -13.97 -3.10 0.72
C PRO A 208 -15.09 -2.05 0.71
N ARG A 209 -14.76 -0.82 1.03
CA ARG A 209 -15.67 0.34 1.00
C ARG A 209 -15.29 1.34 -0.07
N HIS A 210 -14.03 1.33 -0.46
CA HIS A 210 -13.46 2.26 -1.43
C HIS A 210 -12.79 1.49 -2.56
N SER A 211 -12.96 1.99 -3.78
CA SER A 211 -12.46 1.38 -5.01
C SER A 211 -11.95 2.44 -5.97
N ARG A 212 -10.77 2.20 -6.55
CA ARG A 212 -10.16 3.01 -7.62
C ARG A 212 -10.01 4.49 -7.28
N VAL A 213 -9.63 4.79 -6.03
CA VAL A 213 -9.44 6.14 -5.51
C VAL A 213 -8.18 6.23 -4.65
N GLN A 214 -7.78 7.46 -4.37
CA GLN A 214 -6.90 7.77 -3.25
C GLN A 214 -7.75 7.90 -1.99
N LEU A 215 -7.38 7.20 -0.92
CA LEU A 215 -8.04 7.25 0.37
C LEU A 215 -7.06 7.79 1.41
N ALA A 216 -7.23 9.04 1.80
CA ALA A 216 -6.53 9.62 2.94
C ALA A 216 -6.94 8.91 4.23
N VAL A 217 -5.97 8.61 5.10
CA VAL A 217 -6.19 7.96 6.40
C VAL A 217 -5.40 8.70 7.47
N SER A 218 -6.04 9.13 8.55
CA SER A 218 -5.40 9.79 9.71
C SER A 218 -6.17 9.49 11.00
N VAL A 219 -5.55 9.67 12.13
CA VAL A 219 -6.23 9.66 13.42
C VAL A 219 -6.79 11.04 13.77
#